data_359337463e8e38777750f7fe64eebf72
#
_entry.id   359337463e8e38777750f7fe64eebf72
#
_cell.length_a   1.000
_cell.length_b   1.000
_cell.length_c   1.000
_cell.angle_alpha   90.00
_cell.angle_beta   90.00
_cell.angle_gamma   90.00
#
_symmetry.space_group_name_H-M   'P 1'
#
loop_
_entity.id
_entity.type
_entity.pdbx_description
1 polymer ?
#
loop_
_entity_poly.entity_id
_entity_poly.type
_entity_poly.pdbx_seq_one_letter_code
_entity_poly.pdbx_strand_id
1 'polypeptide(L)'
;MSSIYQGQLTVSIFGQSHAPAIGVTVDGIPAGETVDLEELQAFLARRAPGTGAWATTRKEGDKPEFLSGLVQGKTCGAPLAAVIRNTNTRSGDYENLKDIPRPGHADYTAQVKYGGFQDVAGGGHFSGRLTAPLCIAGGVCKQLLARRGIFVGAHIAAIAGIPDASFDPVGLEQAALLAPGEKNLPVIDDEAGKRMQGAIAEAKAQLDSVGGVIECAVLGLPAGLGDPMLDGMENRIARLTFAIPAVKGVEFGAGFGVATLRGSQNNDPFYMDGDRVRTCTNHSGGILGGITNGMPLVFRAAVKPTPSIGQVQDSVSLSRKEDTKLEIKGRHDPCIVPRAVPCVEAAAAIAVYDALLEQEKRREQP
;
A
#
# COMPACT_ATOMS: atom_id res chain seq x y z
N MET A 1 -7.41 -2.16 20.07
CA MET A 1 -6.55 -1.65 19.01
C MET A 1 -6.53 -2.68 17.92
N SER A 2 -6.75 -2.34 16.66
CA SER A 2 -6.82 -3.38 15.63
C SER A 2 -5.85 -3.07 14.49
N SER A 3 -4.63 -3.62 14.57
CA SER A 3 -3.75 -3.81 13.42
C SER A 3 -3.98 -5.19 12.84
N ILE A 4 -5.27 -5.59 12.80
CA ILE A 4 -5.75 -6.89 12.35
C ILE A 4 -6.79 -6.67 11.26
N TYR A 5 -6.55 -7.28 10.11
CA TYR A 5 -7.55 -7.51 9.07
C TYR A 5 -8.17 -8.89 9.31
N GLN A 6 -9.48 -8.98 9.20
CA GLN A 6 -10.23 -10.23 9.35
C GLN A 6 -11.19 -10.39 8.17
N GLY A 7 -11.03 -11.49 7.48
CA GLY A 7 -11.83 -12.02 6.40
C GLY A 7 -11.67 -13.54 6.39
N GLN A 8 -11.51 -14.15 5.23
CA GLN A 8 -11.05 -15.54 5.08
C GLN A 8 -9.58 -15.66 5.54
N LEU A 9 -8.80 -14.60 5.27
CA LEU A 9 -7.48 -14.41 5.89
C LEU A 9 -7.61 -13.59 7.17
N THR A 10 -6.80 -13.93 8.18
CA THR A 10 -6.53 -13.06 9.31
C THR A 10 -5.09 -12.57 9.20
N VAL A 11 -4.92 -11.26 8.97
CA VAL A 11 -3.59 -10.64 8.89
C VAL A 11 -3.39 -9.75 10.11
N SER A 12 -2.40 -10.04 10.94
CA SER A 12 -2.06 -9.26 12.13
C SER A 12 -0.65 -8.69 11.99
N ILE A 13 -0.53 -7.35 12.04
CA ILE A 13 0.75 -6.64 12.01
C ILE A 13 1.11 -6.18 13.42
N PHE A 14 2.35 -6.43 13.85
CA PHE A 14 2.85 -6.12 15.18
C PHE A 14 4.25 -5.48 15.17
N GLY A 15 4.65 -4.94 16.31
CA GLY A 15 5.91 -4.27 16.52
C GLY A 15 5.83 -2.73 16.41
N GLN A 16 6.94 -2.07 16.61
CA GLN A 16 7.13 -0.62 16.51
C GLN A 16 8.43 -0.33 15.77
N SER A 17 8.54 0.91 15.24
CA SER A 17 9.67 1.32 14.40
C SER A 17 11.04 1.07 15.04
N HIS A 18 11.15 1.25 16.36
CA HIS A 18 12.41 1.11 17.13
C HIS A 18 12.39 -0.08 18.11
N ALA A 19 11.35 -0.92 18.08
CA ALA A 19 11.36 -2.20 18.79
C ALA A 19 12.39 -3.17 18.18
N PRO A 20 12.73 -4.27 18.85
CA PRO A 20 13.68 -5.27 18.34
C PRO A 20 13.31 -5.85 16.97
N ALA A 21 12.01 -5.93 16.68
CA ALA A 21 11.49 -6.40 15.40
C ALA A 21 10.10 -5.82 15.11
N ILE A 22 9.73 -5.89 13.83
CA ILE A 22 8.36 -5.74 13.32
C ILE A 22 7.98 -7.03 12.64
N GLY A 23 6.69 -7.37 12.59
CA GLY A 23 6.29 -8.64 12.00
C GLY A 23 4.83 -8.72 11.60
N VAL A 24 4.50 -9.83 10.99
CA VAL A 24 3.15 -10.18 10.55
C VAL A 24 2.86 -11.64 10.87
N THR A 25 1.60 -11.91 11.21
CA THR A 25 1.01 -13.25 11.14
C THR A 25 -0.11 -13.24 10.11
N VAL A 26 -0.15 -14.29 9.28
CA VAL A 26 -1.20 -14.52 8.30
C VAL A 26 -1.77 -15.91 8.54
N ASP A 27 -3.04 -15.97 8.94
CA ASP A 27 -3.78 -17.21 9.09
C ASP A 27 -4.81 -17.36 7.97
N GLY A 28 -5.20 -18.60 7.64
CA GLY A 28 -6.18 -18.91 6.61
C GLY A 28 -5.58 -19.19 5.22
N ILE A 29 -4.25 -19.18 5.05
CA ILE A 29 -3.62 -19.64 3.78
C ILE A 29 -3.74 -21.17 3.70
N PRO A 30 -4.28 -21.73 2.60
CA PRO A 30 -4.33 -23.17 2.39
C PRO A 30 -2.96 -23.84 2.49
N ALA A 31 -2.91 -25.09 2.98
CA ALA A 31 -1.68 -25.88 3.01
C ALA A 31 -1.25 -26.32 1.61
N GLY A 32 0.06 -26.46 1.39
CA GLY A 32 0.64 -26.94 0.13
C GLY A 32 0.97 -25.86 -0.90
N GLU A 33 0.60 -24.60 -0.64
CA GLU A 33 0.95 -23.47 -1.49
C GLU A 33 2.46 -23.20 -1.45
N THR A 34 3.09 -23.02 -2.61
CA THR A 34 4.51 -22.70 -2.68
C THR A 34 4.75 -21.22 -2.44
N VAL A 35 5.71 -20.87 -1.63
CA VAL A 35 6.17 -19.48 -1.42
C VAL A 35 7.64 -19.39 -1.87
N ASP A 36 7.89 -18.57 -2.89
CA ASP A 36 9.23 -18.25 -3.36
C ASP A 36 9.79 -17.09 -2.53
N LEU A 37 10.81 -17.37 -1.73
CA LEU A 37 11.42 -16.40 -0.83
C LEU A 37 12.32 -15.38 -1.56
N GLU A 38 12.86 -15.73 -2.71
CA GLU A 38 13.69 -14.83 -3.52
C GLU A 38 12.78 -13.79 -4.22
N GLU A 39 11.68 -14.25 -4.83
CA GLU A 39 10.65 -13.37 -5.39
C GLU A 39 10.07 -12.44 -4.33
N LEU A 40 9.77 -12.98 -3.14
CA LEU A 40 9.29 -12.17 -2.01
C LEU A 40 10.31 -11.11 -1.60
N GLN A 41 11.61 -11.48 -1.52
CA GLN A 41 12.66 -10.54 -1.17
C GLN A 41 12.84 -9.44 -2.23
N ALA A 42 12.72 -9.78 -3.52
CA ALA A 42 12.74 -8.81 -4.61
C ALA A 42 11.57 -7.81 -4.50
N PHE A 43 10.37 -8.31 -4.16
CA PHE A 43 9.21 -7.45 -3.92
C PHE A 43 9.42 -6.50 -2.72
N LEU A 44 9.95 -7.02 -1.61
CA LEU A 44 10.26 -6.23 -0.40
C LEU A 44 11.35 -5.17 -0.67
N ALA A 45 12.31 -5.46 -1.53
CA ALA A 45 13.38 -4.54 -1.89
C ALA A 45 12.83 -3.26 -2.57
N ARG A 46 11.71 -3.33 -3.29
CA ARG A 46 11.04 -2.16 -3.89
C ARG A 46 10.48 -1.21 -2.82
N ARG A 47 10.09 -1.74 -1.65
CA ARG A 47 9.61 -0.93 -0.51
C ARG A 47 10.77 -0.38 0.32
N ALA A 48 11.85 -1.11 0.43
CA ALA A 48 13.00 -0.71 1.24
C ALA A 48 13.53 0.67 0.83
N PRO A 49 14.24 1.39 1.72
CA PRO A 49 14.89 2.64 1.34
C PRO A 49 15.78 2.40 0.12
N GLY A 50 15.41 3.01 -1.00
CA GLY A 50 16.07 2.79 -2.28
C GLY A 50 17.39 3.53 -2.42
N THR A 51 18.06 3.31 -3.55
CA THR A 51 19.31 3.96 -3.95
C THR A 51 19.10 5.28 -4.72
N GLY A 52 17.85 5.65 -5.01
CA GLY A 52 17.50 6.86 -5.77
C GLY A 52 17.75 8.16 -5.00
N ALA A 53 17.93 9.26 -5.73
CA ALA A 53 18.15 10.61 -5.16
C ALA A 53 16.97 11.09 -4.28
N TRP A 54 15.79 10.48 -4.42
CA TRP A 54 14.56 10.72 -3.65
C TRP A 54 14.48 9.92 -2.36
N ALA A 55 15.38 8.97 -2.13
CA ALA A 55 15.35 8.10 -0.96
C ALA A 55 16.15 8.66 0.21
N THR A 56 15.80 8.25 1.43
CA THR A 56 16.62 8.47 2.62
C THR A 56 17.93 7.69 2.52
N THR A 57 18.97 8.18 3.20
CA THR A 57 20.27 7.49 3.29
C THR A 57 20.25 6.27 4.23
N ARG A 58 19.10 5.88 4.79
CA ARG A 58 18.94 4.66 5.58
C ARG A 58 19.13 3.44 4.68
N LYS A 59 19.85 2.44 5.18
CA LYS A 59 19.94 1.11 4.56
C LYS A 59 19.29 0.11 5.49
N GLU A 60 18.17 -0.45 5.08
CA GLU A 60 17.47 -1.51 5.79
C GLU A 60 17.14 -2.60 4.76
N GLY A 61 17.62 -3.81 5.00
CA GLY A 61 17.51 -4.89 4.00
C GLY A 61 16.12 -5.53 3.94
N ASP A 62 15.20 -5.18 4.85
CA ASP A 62 13.85 -5.74 4.98
C ASP A 62 13.79 -7.26 4.76
N LYS A 63 14.78 -7.98 5.30
CA LYS A 63 14.89 -9.44 5.14
C LYS A 63 13.95 -10.13 6.12
N PRO A 64 12.91 -10.86 5.64
CA PRO A 64 12.00 -11.57 6.52
C PRO A 64 12.65 -12.85 7.07
N GLU A 65 12.41 -13.11 8.34
CA GLU A 65 12.70 -14.36 9.04
C GLU A 65 11.37 -15.06 9.31
N PHE A 66 11.11 -16.18 8.63
CA PHE A 66 9.89 -16.96 8.84
C PHE A 66 10.05 -17.86 10.07
N LEU A 67 9.14 -17.70 11.02
CA LEU A 67 9.16 -18.41 12.29
C LEU A 67 8.15 -19.59 12.30
N SER A 68 7.14 -19.54 11.44
CA SER A 68 6.06 -20.52 11.35
C SER A 68 5.41 -20.49 9.98
N GLY A 69 4.66 -21.53 9.65
CA GLY A 69 3.77 -21.62 8.50
C GLY A 69 4.41 -22.14 7.21
N LEU A 70 5.74 -22.28 7.14
CA LEU A 70 6.45 -22.81 5.98
C LEU A 70 7.26 -24.07 6.32
N VAL A 71 7.15 -25.08 5.46
CA VAL A 71 7.99 -26.30 5.46
C VAL A 71 8.48 -26.51 4.06
N GLN A 72 9.81 -26.49 3.87
CA GLN A 72 10.45 -26.65 2.56
C GLN A 72 9.88 -25.72 1.47
N GLY A 73 9.63 -24.44 1.82
CA GLY A 73 9.09 -23.42 0.90
C GLY A 73 7.59 -23.56 0.60
N LYS A 74 6.86 -24.43 1.32
CA LYS A 74 5.41 -24.60 1.17
C LYS A 74 4.68 -24.26 2.46
N THR A 75 3.49 -23.72 2.33
CA THR A 75 2.59 -23.52 3.47
C THR A 75 2.17 -24.85 4.07
N CYS A 76 2.09 -24.92 5.40
CA CYS A 76 1.78 -26.17 6.10
C CYS A 76 0.42 -26.13 6.84
N GLY A 77 -0.38 -25.07 6.64
CA GLY A 77 -1.66 -24.89 7.30
C GLY A 77 -1.57 -24.27 8.71
N ALA A 78 -0.36 -24.19 9.29
CA ALA A 78 -0.15 -23.37 10.48
C ALA A 78 -0.09 -21.88 10.10
N PRO A 79 -0.44 -20.94 11.02
CA PRO A 79 -0.29 -19.53 10.75
C PRO A 79 1.11 -19.19 10.26
N LEU A 80 1.19 -18.50 9.12
CA LEU A 80 2.45 -17.99 8.60
C LEU A 80 2.87 -16.81 9.47
N ALA A 81 4.03 -16.91 10.13
CA ALA A 81 4.57 -15.85 10.96
C ALA A 81 5.96 -15.45 10.48
N ALA A 82 6.16 -14.17 10.25
CA ALA A 82 7.45 -13.63 9.82
C ALA A 82 7.80 -12.34 10.57
N VAL A 83 9.08 -12.14 10.84
CA VAL A 83 9.61 -10.93 11.46
C VAL A 83 10.73 -10.33 10.63
N ILE A 84 10.89 -9.01 10.74
CA ILE A 84 12.06 -8.28 10.26
C ILE A 84 12.74 -7.66 11.46
N ARG A 85 14.02 -7.99 11.69
CA ARG A 85 14.83 -7.43 12.79
C ARG A 85 15.17 -5.97 12.49
N ASN A 86 14.98 -5.10 13.47
CA ASN A 86 15.40 -3.70 13.38
C ASN A 86 16.88 -3.57 13.80
N THR A 87 17.73 -3.21 12.86
CA THR A 87 19.20 -3.16 13.09
C THR A 87 19.75 -1.75 13.18
N ASN A 88 18.98 -0.71 12.83
CA ASN A 88 19.46 0.67 12.70
C ASN A 88 18.56 1.68 13.43
N THR A 89 18.40 1.52 14.74
CA THR A 89 17.56 2.36 15.60
C THR A 89 18.37 3.43 16.32
N ARG A 90 17.97 4.71 16.18
CA ARG A 90 18.52 5.86 16.92
C ARG A 90 17.38 6.52 17.70
N SER A 91 17.17 6.10 18.93
CA SER A 91 16.01 6.53 19.74
C SER A 91 16.15 7.95 20.29
N GLY A 92 17.35 8.49 20.44
CA GLY A 92 17.59 9.83 21.04
C GLY A 92 17.05 11.01 20.22
N ASP A 93 16.83 10.84 18.91
CA ASP A 93 16.40 11.94 18.03
C ASP A 93 14.90 12.31 18.19
N TYR A 94 14.14 11.63 19.07
CA TYR A 94 12.67 11.73 19.16
C TYR A 94 12.13 12.15 20.53
N GLU A 95 12.99 12.46 21.51
CA GLU A 95 12.53 12.77 22.88
C GLU A 95 11.66 14.03 22.96
N ASN A 96 11.97 15.06 22.16
CA ASN A 96 11.18 16.29 22.10
C ASN A 96 9.79 16.07 21.49
N LEU A 97 9.61 15.05 20.64
CA LEU A 97 8.32 14.75 19.98
C LEU A 97 7.28 14.15 20.94
N LYS A 98 7.69 13.77 22.14
CA LYS A 98 6.76 13.34 23.20
C LYS A 98 5.93 14.51 23.73
N ASP A 99 6.51 15.71 23.78
CA ASP A 99 5.85 16.93 24.26
C ASP A 99 5.36 17.81 23.12
N ILE A 100 6.12 17.89 22.01
CA ILE A 100 5.80 18.76 20.88
C ILE A 100 5.45 17.90 19.67
N PRO A 101 4.13 17.64 19.40
CA PRO A 101 3.72 16.75 18.32
C PRO A 101 3.99 17.36 16.94
N ARG A 102 4.37 16.49 15.99
CA ARG A 102 4.54 16.89 14.59
C ARG A 102 3.20 17.22 13.95
N PRO A 103 3.04 18.36 13.29
CA PRO A 103 1.87 18.66 12.47
C PRO A 103 1.67 17.56 11.41
N GLY A 104 0.43 17.13 11.25
CA GLY A 104 0.08 16.10 10.25
C GLY A 104 0.55 14.67 10.55
N HIS A 105 1.19 14.41 11.71
CA HIS A 105 1.55 13.06 12.18
C HIS A 105 0.56 12.58 13.26
N ALA A 106 0.66 11.30 13.63
CA ALA A 106 -0.20 10.69 14.65
C ALA A 106 0.22 11.02 16.09
N ASP A 107 1.27 11.80 16.32
CA ASP A 107 1.85 12.03 17.65
C ASP A 107 0.79 12.51 18.67
N TYR A 108 0.02 13.56 18.32
CA TYR A 108 -1.04 14.11 19.17
C TYR A 108 -2.20 13.12 19.38
N THR A 109 -2.69 12.54 18.30
CA THR A 109 -3.84 11.60 18.37
C THR A 109 -3.49 10.32 19.11
N ALA A 110 -2.26 9.84 19.01
CA ALA A 110 -1.74 8.72 19.78
C ALA A 110 -1.61 9.07 21.27
N GLN A 111 -1.10 10.26 21.59
CA GLN A 111 -1.02 10.76 22.97
C GLN A 111 -2.39 10.77 23.64
N VAL A 112 -3.40 11.29 22.97
CA VAL A 112 -4.79 11.32 23.49
C VAL A 112 -5.36 9.90 23.61
N LYS A 113 -5.20 9.09 22.57
CA LYS A 113 -5.81 7.75 22.53
C LYS A 113 -5.21 6.79 23.57
N TYR A 114 -3.91 6.87 23.80
CA TYR A 114 -3.18 5.92 24.67
C TYR A 114 -2.71 6.53 25.99
N GLY A 115 -3.17 7.75 26.33
CA GLY A 115 -2.86 8.38 27.60
C GLY A 115 -1.36 8.59 27.85
N GLY A 116 -0.57 8.76 26.79
CA GLY A 116 0.88 8.94 26.87
C GLY A 116 1.72 7.65 26.92
N PHE A 117 1.11 6.49 26.82
CA PHE A 117 1.82 5.19 26.85
C PHE A 117 2.24 4.69 25.45
N GLN A 118 1.99 5.47 24.38
CA GLN A 118 2.46 5.10 23.03
C GLN A 118 3.98 5.21 22.94
N ASP A 119 4.59 4.33 22.13
CA ASP A 119 5.97 4.49 21.71
C ASP A 119 6.09 5.63 20.68
N VAL A 120 6.86 6.66 21.00
CA VAL A 120 7.08 7.82 20.12
C VAL A 120 8.32 7.66 19.22
N ALA A 121 9.23 6.73 19.57
CA ALA A 121 10.49 6.55 18.87
C ALA A 121 10.26 6.15 17.41
N GLY A 122 10.71 6.99 16.46
CA GLY A 122 10.53 6.77 15.03
C GLY A 122 9.06 6.69 14.57
N GLY A 123 8.11 7.22 15.38
CA GLY A 123 6.68 7.15 15.14
C GLY A 123 6.04 5.84 15.62
N GLY A 124 6.79 4.98 16.31
CA GLY A 124 6.28 3.76 16.95
C GLY A 124 5.52 2.85 15.99
N HIS A 125 4.30 2.48 16.37
CA HIS A 125 3.41 1.65 15.55
C HIS A 125 2.72 2.43 14.41
N PHE A 126 2.81 3.76 14.39
CA PHE A 126 2.27 4.62 13.32
C PHE A 126 3.29 4.90 12.20
N SER A 127 4.49 4.36 12.34
CA SER A 127 5.56 4.54 11.37
C SER A 127 5.26 3.85 10.05
N GLY A 128 5.66 4.47 8.92
CA GLY A 128 5.68 3.82 7.61
C GLY A 128 6.53 2.54 7.56
N ARG A 129 7.39 2.30 8.57
CA ARG A 129 8.13 1.05 8.75
C ARG A 129 7.22 -0.18 8.83
N LEU A 130 6.02 -0.03 9.38
CA LEU A 130 5.03 -1.11 9.55
C LEU A 130 4.40 -1.57 8.22
N THR A 131 4.69 -0.89 7.12
CA THR A 131 4.32 -1.36 5.78
C THR A 131 5.19 -2.54 5.31
N ALA A 132 6.38 -2.76 5.89
CA ALA A 132 7.20 -3.91 5.53
C ALA A 132 6.53 -5.25 5.89
N PRO A 133 5.98 -5.46 7.10
CA PRO A 133 5.14 -6.62 7.41
C PRO A 133 3.91 -6.75 6.50
N LEU A 134 3.24 -5.65 6.14
CA LEU A 134 2.14 -5.65 5.17
C LEU A 134 2.60 -6.20 3.82
N CYS A 135 3.78 -5.78 3.34
CA CYS A 135 4.36 -6.25 2.09
C CYS A 135 4.79 -7.73 2.16
N ILE A 136 5.13 -8.29 3.33
CA ILE A 136 5.34 -9.74 3.47
C ILE A 136 4.03 -10.48 3.18
N ALA A 137 2.93 -10.12 3.86
CA ALA A 137 1.64 -10.74 3.64
C ALA A 137 1.15 -10.57 2.19
N GLY A 138 1.20 -9.34 1.69
CA GLY A 138 0.77 -9.04 0.32
C GLY A 138 1.65 -9.66 -0.75
N GLY A 139 2.96 -9.76 -0.54
CA GLY A 139 3.87 -10.42 -1.48
C GLY A 139 3.60 -11.93 -1.58
N VAL A 140 3.29 -12.59 -0.45
CA VAL A 140 2.83 -13.99 -0.47
C VAL A 140 1.51 -14.09 -1.24
N CYS A 141 0.50 -13.28 -0.91
CA CYS A 141 -0.79 -13.29 -1.63
C CYS A 141 -0.61 -13.03 -3.13
N LYS A 142 0.28 -12.11 -3.51
CA LYS A 142 0.57 -11.79 -4.92
C LYS A 142 1.11 -13.00 -5.70
N GLN A 143 2.01 -13.79 -5.10
CA GLN A 143 2.49 -15.03 -5.70
C GLN A 143 1.38 -16.08 -5.86
N LEU A 144 0.52 -16.23 -4.84
CA LEU A 144 -0.58 -17.19 -4.87
C LEU A 144 -1.62 -16.81 -5.91
N LEU A 145 -1.88 -15.53 -6.11
CA LEU A 145 -2.73 -15.00 -7.17
C LEU A 145 -2.12 -15.22 -8.56
N ALA A 146 -0.81 -14.95 -8.74
CA ALA A 146 -0.13 -15.12 -10.02
C ALA A 146 -0.21 -16.57 -10.53
N ARG A 147 -0.12 -17.56 -9.63
CA ARG A 147 -0.30 -18.99 -9.97
C ARG A 147 -1.72 -19.32 -10.41
N ARG A 148 -2.69 -18.49 -10.10
CA ARG A 148 -4.09 -18.59 -10.54
C ARG A 148 -4.38 -17.71 -11.75
N GLY A 149 -3.33 -17.13 -12.39
CA GLY A 149 -3.46 -16.23 -13.54
C GLY A 149 -3.97 -14.84 -13.20
N ILE A 150 -3.92 -14.44 -11.91
CA ILE A 150 -4.33 -13.13 -11.43
C ILE A 150 -3.08 -12.31 -11.08
N PHE A 151 -2.90 -11.16 -11.73
CA PHE A 151 -1.70 -10.34 -11.61
C PHE A 151 -2.03 -8.98 -11.03
N VAL A 152 -1.23 -8.54 -10.06
CA VAL A 152 -1.35 -7.22 -9.40
C VAL A 152 -0.12 -6.39 -9.74
N GLY A 153 -0.32 -5.17 -10.20
CA GLY A 153 0.75 -4.21 -10.46
C GLY A 153 0.30 -2.79 -10.17
N ALA A 154 1.26 -1.92 -9.90
CA ALA A 154 1.01 -0.52 -9.65
C ALA A 154 2.15 0.35 -10.14
N HIS A 155 1.82 1.61 -10.41
CA HIS A 155 2.78 2.63 -10.78
C HIS A 155 2.45 3.97 -10.10
N ILE A 156 3.36 4.93 -10.21
CA ILE A 156 3.16 6.29 -9.76
C ILE A 156 2.33 7.01 -10.82
N ALA A 157 1.08 7.33 -10.52
CA ALA A 157 0.22 8.09 -11.44
C ALA A 157 0.49 9.60 -11.41
N ALA A 158 0.99 10.13 -10.27
CA ALA A 158 1.44 11.52 -10.19
C ALA A 158 2.34 11.75 -8.98
N ILE A 159 3.27 12.71 -9.07
CA ILE A 159 3.99 13.30 -7.93
C ILE A 159 3.96 14.82 -8.08
N ALA A 160 3.69 15.53 -6.97
CA ALA A 160 3.64 17.01 -6.95
C ALA A 160 2.73 17.61 -8.03
N GLY A 161 1.65 16.92 -8.41
CA GLY A 161 0.75 17.34 -9.48
C GLY A 161 1.26 17.07 -10.90
N ILE A 162 2.45 16.53 -11.09
CA ILE A 162 3.00 16.11 -12.38
C ILE A 162 2.44 14.71 -12.69
N PRO A 163 1.60 14.55 -13.75
CA PRO A 163 1.02 13.26 -14.08
C PRO A 163 1.99 12.35 -14.84
N ASP A 164 1.80 11.04 -14.69
CA ASP A 164 2.29 9.99 -15.57
C ASP A 164 1.21 9.60 -16.60
N ALA A 165 1.53 8.73 -17.54
CA ALA A 165 0.55 7.98 -18.31
C ALA A 165 -0.25 7.05 -17.37
N SER A 166 -1.51 6.74 -17.72
CA SER A 166 -2.35 5.78 -16.99
C SER A 166 -2.30 4.40 -17.65
N PHE A 167 -2.62 3.37 -16.91
CA PHE A 167 -2.91 2.06 -17.47
C PHE A 167 -4.11 2.14 -18.44
N ASP A 168 -4.08 1.34 -19.52
CA ASP A 168 -5.25 1.16 -20.37
C ASP A 168 -6.35 0.43 -19.54
N PRO A 169 -7.49 1.06 -19.26
CA PRO A 169 -8.49 0.45 -18.37
C PRO A 169 -9.22 -0.74 -19.01
N VAL A 170 -9.12 -0.95 -20.32
CA VAL A 170 -9.84 -1.98 -21.07
C VAL A 170 -8.89 -3.04 -21.63
N GLY A 171 -7.80 -2.60 -22.28
CA GLY A 171 -6.86 -3.45 -23.02
C GLY A 171 -5.54 -3.68 -22.30
N LEU A 172 -5.47 -3.48 -20.96
CA LEU A 172 -4.24 -3.67 -20.20
C LEU A 172 -3.72 -5.09 -20.32
N GLU A 173 -2.49 -5.22 -20.80
CA GLU A 173 -1.78 -6.49 -20.88
C GLU A 173 -0.89 -6.72 -19.64
N GLN A 174 -0.64 -7.99 -19.30
CA GLN A 174 0.19 -8.36 -18.14
C GLN A 174 1.58 -7.73 -18.19
N ALA A 175 2.24 -7.72 -19.35
CA ALA A 175 3.56 -7.13 -19.49
C ALA A 175 3.55 -5.63 -19.18
N ALA A 176 2.55 -4.88 -19.66
CA ALA A 176 2.40 -3.46 -19.38
C ALA A 176 2.07 -3.19 -17.90
N LEU A 177 1.27 -4.07 -17.27
CA LEU A 177 0.96 -3.98 -15.84
C LEU A 177 2.22 -4.15 -14.96
N LEU A 178 3.10 -5.08 -15.29
CA LEU A 178 4.24 -5.44 -14.45
C LEU A 178 5.49 -4.59 -14.71
N ALA A 179 5.65 -4.04 -15.92
CA ALA A 179 6.85 -3.31 -16.33
C ALA A 179 7.26 -2.14 -15.40
N PRO A 180 6.34 -1.31 -14.86
CA PRO A 180 6.75 -0.25 -13.94
C PRO A 180 7.42 -0.79 -12.66
N GLY A 181 7.03 -1.99 -12.20
CA GLY A 181 7.60 -2.62 -11.01
C GLY A 181 9.07 -3.02 -11.14
N GLU A 182 9.61 -3.10 -12.36
CA GLU A 182 11.01 -3.41 -12.65
C GLU A 182 11.91 -2.17 -12.66
N LYS A 183 11.29 -0.96 -12.67
CA LYS A 183 12.01 0.31 -12.71
C LYS A 183 12.36 0.81 -11.31
N ASN A 184 13.47 1.53 -11.18
CA ASN A 184 13.84 2.21 -9.94
C ASN A 184 12.80 3.25 -9.50
N LEU A 185 12.27 4.03 -10.45
CA LEU A 185 11.09 4.87 -10.25
C LEU A 185 9.95 4.22 -11.03
N PRO A 186 8.93 3.67 -10.37
CA PRO A 186 7.88 2.90 -11.02
C PRO A 186 6.86 3.80 -11.73
N VAL A 187 7.24 4.29 -12.92
CA VAL A 187 6.42 5.10 -13.83
C VAL A 187 6.26 4.39 -15.18
N ILE A 188 5.22 4.72 -15.92
CA ILE A 188 4.99 4.27 -17.28
C ILE A 188 5.87 5.10 -18.24
N ASP A 189 5.75 6.44 -18.18
CA ASP A 189 6.51 7.39 -18.98
C ASP A 189 7.76 7.88 -18.25
N ASP A 190 8.95 7.53 -18.79
CA ASP A 190 10.23 7.90 -18.19
C ASP A 190 10.48 9.42 -18.21
N GLU A 191 9.91 10.16 -19.18
CA GLU A 191 10.04 11.63 -19.23
C GLU A 191 9.17 12.28 -18.12
N ALA A 192 7.98 11.76 -17.86
CA ALA A 192 7.20 12.15 -16.68
C ALA A 192 7.98 11.85 -15.39
N GLY A 193 8.60 10.68 -15.34
CA GLY A 193 9.45 10.27 -14.20
C GLY A 193 10.60 11.25 -13.94
N LYS A 194 11.29 11.74 -14.97
CA LYS A 194 12.34 12.75 -14.83
C LYS A 194 11.82 14.07 -14.29
N ARG A 195 10.66 14.54 -14.74
CA ARG A 195 10.02 15.76 -14.21
C ARG A 195 9.64 15.59 -12.74
N MET A 196 9.08 14.43 -12.36
CA MET A 196 8.75 14.09 -10.97
C MET A 196 9.99 14.08 -10.07
N GLN A 197 11.12 13.52 -10.55
CA GLN A 197 12.40 13.55 -9.83
C GLN A 197 12.89 14.98 -9.59
N GLY A 198 12.73 15.87 -10.59
CA GLY A 198 13.03 17.28 -10.44
C GLY A 198 12.24 17.96 -9.34
N ALA A 199 10.92 17.74 -9.29
CA ALA A 199 10.05 18.28 -8.24
C ALA A 199 10.40 17.72 -6.84
N ILE A 200 10.76 16.45 -6.74
CA ILE A 200 11.23 15.87 -5.46
C ILE A 200 12.54 16.52 -5.01
N ALA A 201 13.48 16.73 -5.95
CA ALA A 201 14.77 17.36 -5.64
C ALA A 201 14.61 18.82 -5.20
N GLU A 202 13.67 19.55 -5.83
CA GLU A 202 13.31 20.91 -5.44
C GLU A 202 12.74 20.97 -4.02
N ALA A 203 11.74 20.11 -3.71
CA ALA A 203 11.17 20.03 -2.37
C ALA A 203 12.24 19.70 -1.32
N LYS A 204 13.14 18.76 -1.63
CA LYS A 204 14.26 18.40 -0.75
C LYS A 204 15.20 19.59 -0.49
N ALA A 205 15.51 20.38 -1.52
CA ALA A 205 16.35 21.56 -1.39
C ALA A 205 15.70 22.64 -0.50
N GLN A 206 14.35 22.69 -0.49
CA GLN A 206 13.54 23.58 0.35
C GLN A 206 13.27 23.00 1.74
N LEU A 207 13.86 21.87 2.12
CA LEU A 207 13.62 21.14 3.37
C LEU A 207 12.15 20.73 3.56
N ASP A 208 11.45 20.48 2.45
CA ASP A 208 10.04 20.14 2.37
C ASP A 208 9.82 18.74 1.77
N SER A 209 8.57 18.36 1.58
CA SER A 209 8.18 17.09 1.00
C SER A 209 7.01 17.22 0.03
N VAL A 210 6.87 16.26 -0.87
CA VAL A 210 5.76 16.17 -1.82
C VAL A 210 5.05 14.84 -1.71
N GLY A 211 3.75 14.86 -1.99
CA GLY A 211 2.89 13.69 -2.11
C GLY A 211 2.67 13.31 -3.57
N GLY A 212 1.74 12.38 -3.78
CA GLY A 212 1.36 11.96 -5.11
C GLY A 212 0.21 10.95 -5.11
N VAL A 213 0.00 10.35 -6.27
CA VAL A 213 -1.05 9.36 -6.52
C VAL A 213 -0.41 8.10 -7.08
N ILE A 214 -0.87 6.96 -6.61
CA ILE A 214 -0.50 5.63 -7.10
C ILE A 214 -1.71 5.05 -7.81
N GLU A 215 -1.55 4.58 -9.04
CA GLU A 215 -2.54 3.76 -9.74
C GLU A 215 -2.15 2.28 -9.62
N CYS A 216 -3.13 1.46 -9.28
CA CYS A 216 -2.97 0.01 -9.15
C CYS A 216 -4.03 -0.68 -9.99
N ALA A 217 -3.62 -1.76 -10.66
CA ALA A 217 -4.55 -2.60 -11.38
C ALA A 217 -4.38 -4.08 -11.04
N VAL A 218 -5.48 -4.83 -11.21
CA VAL A 218 -5.50 -6.28 -11.08
C VAL A 218 -6.08 -6.89 -12.34
N LEU A 219 -5.35 -7.79 -12.95
CA LEU A 219 -5.75 -8.53 -14.17
C LEU A 219 -6.08 -9.99 -13.86
N GLY A 220 -6.89 -10.59 -14.71
CA GLY A 220 -7.22 -12.02 -14.64
C GLY A 220 -8.32 -12.36 -13.63
N LEU A 221 -8.99 -11.37 -13.06
CA LEU A 221 -10.10 -11.61 -12.14
C LEU A 221 -11.27 -12.23 -12.85
N PRO A 222 -11.88 -13.32 -12.30
CA PRO A 222 -13.19 -13.76 -12.76
C PRO A 222 -14.27 -12.74 -12.40
N ALA A 223 -15.34 -12.68 -13.16
CA ALA A 223 -16.56 -12.01 -12.71
C ALA A 223 -17.13 -12.74 -11.48
N GLY A 224 -17.66 -12.00 -10.50
CA GLY A 224 -18.37 -12.58 -9.38
C GLY A 224 -17.60 -12.60 -8.04
N LEU A 225 -16.43 -11.95 -7.92
CA LEU A 225 -15.75 -11.78 -6.62
C LEU A 225 -16.30 -10.58 -5.88
N GLY A 226 -16.47 -10.71 -4.57
CA GLY A 226 -17.00 -9.67 -3.70
C GLY A 226 -18.50 -9.83 -3.46
N ASP A 227 -19.03 -8.96 -2.63
CA ASP A 227 -20.43 -8.97 -2.18
C ASP A 227 -21.05 -7.57 -2.31
N PRO A 228 -22.36 -7.44 -2.34
CA PRO A 228 -22.99 -6.14 -2.37
C PRO A 228 -22.81 -5.37 -1.05
N MET A 229 -22.88 -4.05 -1.11
CA MET A 229 -22.89 -3.12 0.01
C MET A 229 -21.58 -3.12 0.85
N LEU A 230 -21.58 -3.75 2.04
CA LEU A 230 -20.56 -3.53 3.08
C LEU A 230 -19.28 -4.35 2.86
N ASP A 231 -19.31 -5.40 2.07
CA ASP A 231 -18.19 -6.30 1.84
C ASP A 231 -17.82 -6.43 0.34
N GLY A 232 -18.14 -5.38 -0.42
CA GLY A 232 -17.75 -5.26 -1.82
C GLY A 232 -16.25 -5.17 -2.01
N MET A 233 -15.79 -5.40 -3.24
CA MET A 233 -14.35 -5.32 -3.56
C MET A 233 -13.78 -3.94 -3.28
N GLU A 234 -14.54 -2.86 -3.53
CA GLU A 234 -14.12 -1.50 -3.19
C GLU A 234 -13.89 -1.34 -1.68
N ASN A 235 -14.80 -1.90 -0.85
CA ASN A 235 -14.69 -1.82 0.60
C ASN A 235 -13.46 -2.58 1.12
N ARG A 236 -13.22 -3.80 0.62
CA ARG A 236 -12.06 -4.63 1.01
C ARG A 236 -10.74 -3.96 0.63
N ILE A 237 -10.63 -3.49 -0.62
CA ILE A 237 -9.43 -2.80 -1.11
C ILE A 237 -9.22 -1.47 -0.37
N ALA A 238 -10.26 -0.65 -0.23
CA ALA A 238 -10.17 0.63 0.47
C ALA A 238 -9.75 0.45 1.93
N ARG A 239 -10.33 -0.53 2.65
CA ARG A 239 -9.98 -0.84 4.05
C ARG A 239 -8.49 -1.12 4.21
N LEU A 240 -7.90 -1.96 3.34
CA LEU A 240 -6.48 -2.31 3.38
C LEU A 240 -5.59 -1.16 2.88
N THR A 241 -6.03 -0.42 1.87
CA THR A 241 -5.29 0.72 1.32
C THR A 241 -5.22 1.87 2.34
N PHE A 242 -6.32 2.19 3.06
CA PHE A 242 -6.31 3.18 4.14
C PHE A 242 -5.52 2.74 5.38
N ALA A 243 -5.19 1.46 5.53
CA ALA A 243 -4.27 0.98 6.57
C ALA A 243 -2.81 1.39 6.29
N ILE A 244 -2.47 1.75 5.05
CA ILE A 244 -1.14 2.26 4.68
C ILE A 244 -1.01 3.70 5.22
N PRO A 245 0.02 3.99 6.07
CA PRO A 245 0.25 5.35 6.55
C PRO A 245 0.37 6.35 5.39
N ALA A 246 -0.15 7.54 5.58
CA ALA A 246 -0.19 8.65 4.64
C ALA A 246 -1.21 8.55 3.49
N VAL A 247 -1.92 7.45 3.30
CA VAL A 247 -3.04 7.40 2.37
C VAL A 247 -4.18 8.28 2.87
N LYS A 248 -4.73 9.12 1.98
CA LYS A 248 -5.79 10.10 2.28
C LYS A 248 -7.00 10.01 1.36
N GLY A 249 -6.90 9.25 0.28
CA GLY A 249 -7.98 9.05 -0.67
C GLY A 249 -7.81 7.74 -1.44
N VAL A 250 -8.93 7.14 -1.82
CA VAL A 250 -9.00 5.99 -2.73
C VAL A 250 -10.15 6.25 -3.68
N GLU A 251 -9.94 5.99 -4.95
CA GLU A 251 -10.98 6.07 -5.99
C GLU A 251 -10.85 4.91 -6.96
N PHE A 252 -11.98 4.48 -7.56
CA PHE A 252 -12.05 3.35 -8.47
C PHE A 252 -12.47 3.81 -9.86
N GLY A 253 -11.88 3.24 -10.92
CA GLY A 253 -12.17 3.58 -12.30
C GLY A 253 -12.01 5.07 -12.57
N ALA A 254 -13.07 5.73 -13.08
CA ALA A 254 -13.07 7.17 -13.33
C ALA A 254 -13.09 8.03 -12.04
N GLY A 255 -13.26 7.39 -10.88
CA GLY A 255 -13.15 8.03 -9.57
C GLY A 255 -14.09 9.22 -9.40
N PHE A 256 -13.61 10.32 -8.82
CA PHE A 256 -14.41 11.54 -8.65
C PHE A 256 -14.86 12.18 -9.97
N GLY A 257 -14.21 11.83 -11.09
CA GLY A 257 -14.60 12.32 -12.42
C GLY A 257 -16.01 11.92 -12.84
N VAL A 258 -16.57 10.81 -12.31
CA VAL A 258 -17.93 10.38 -12.60
C VAL A 258 -18.99 11.43 -12.26
N ALA A 259 -18.72 12.30 -11.27
CA ALA A 259 -19.66 13.32 -10.83
C ALA A 259 -19.94 14.39 -11.90
N THR A 260 -19.09 14.50 -12.92
CA THR A 260 -19.26 15.44 -14.03
C THR A 260 -19.86 14.79 -15.27
N LEU A 261 -20.05 13.48 -15.28
CA LEU A 261 -20.54 12.71 -16.42
C LEU A 261 -22.07 12.54 -16.36
N ARG A 262 -22.69 12.42 -17.52
CA ARG A 262 -24.06 11.92 -17.63
C ARG A 262 -24.07 10.39 -17.62
N GLY A 263 -25.16 9.76 -17.23
CA GLY A 263 -25.28 8.30 -17.21
C GLY A 263 -24.89 7.65 -18.55
N SER A 264 -25.31 8.22 -19.68
CA SER A 264 -24.93 7.74 -21.03
C SER A 264 -23.44 7.86 -21.35
N GLN A 265 -22.71 8.69 -20.64
CA GLN A 265 -21.25 8.86 -20.79
C GLN A 265 -20.47 8.00 -19.80
N ASN A 266 -21.04 7.76 -18.62
CA ASN A 266 -20.40 6.99 -17.57
C ASN A 266 -20.63 5.48 -17.69
N ASN A 267 -21.78 5.05 -18.24
CA ASN A 267 -22.10 3.63 -18.35
C ASN A 267 -21.08 2.90 -19.23
N ASP A 268 -20.67 1.72 -18.79
CA ASP A 268 -19.76 0.83 -19.52
C ASP A 268 -20.59 -0.15 -20.37
N PRO A 269 -20.73 0.06 -21.71
CA PRO A 269 -21.55 -0.80 -22.57
C PRO A 269 -20.99 -2.20 -22.66
N PHE A 270 -21.83 -3.21 -22.47
CA PHE A 270 -21.45 -4.61 -22.59
C PHE A 270 -21.36 -5.06 -24.05
N TYR A 271 -20.43 -5.98 -24.31
CA TYR A 271 -20.37 -6.74 -25.56
C TYR A 271 -19.89 -8.17 -25.31
N MET A 272 -20.11 -9.05 -26.30
CA MET A 272 -19.61 -10.41 -26.26
C MET A 272 -18.24 -10.50 -26.92
N ASP A 273 -17.25 -11.00 -26.19
CA ASP A 273 -15.92 -11.37 -26.69
C ASP A 273 -15.79 -12.90 -26.63
N GLY A 274 -16.24 -13.57 -27.70
CA GLY A 274 -16.46 -14.99 -27.69
C GLY A 274 -17.56 -15.36 -26.68
N ASP A 275 -17.24 -16.21 -25.73
CA ASP A 275 -18.16 -16.63 -24.64
C ASP A 275 -18.07 -15.74 -23.39
N ARG A 276 -17.27 -14.65 -23.45
CA ARG A 276 -17.07 -13.75 -22.31
C ARG A 276 -17.83 -12.44 -22.51
N VAL A 277 -18.45 -11.98 -21.43
CA VAL A 277 -18.99 -10.62 -21.36
C VAL A 277 -17.86 -9.66 -21.03
N ARG A 278 -17.72 -8.59 -21.81
CA ARG A 278 -16.78 -7.50 -21.56
C ARG A 278 -17.48 -6.15 -21.68
N THR A 279 -16.78 -5.07 -21.33
CA THR A 279 -17.27 -3.71 -21.51
C THR A 279 -16.36 -2.91 -22.47
N CYS A 280 -16.99 -2.00 -23.25
CA CYS A 280 -16.25 -1.14 -24.20
C CYS A 280 -15.40 -0.08 -23.51
N THR A 281 -15.81 0.34 -22.32
CA THR A 281 -15.15 1.28 -21.41
C THR A 281 -15.04 0.65 -20.04
N ASN A 282 -14.36 1.28 -19.09
CA ASN A 282 -14.22 0.74 -17.73
C ASN A 282 -14.22 1.87 -16.68
N HIS A 283 -15.22 2.76 -16.78
CA HIS A 283 -15.39 3.86 -15.82
C HIS A 283 -15.68 3.36 -14.42
N SER A 284 -16.32 2.18 -14.30
CA SER A 284 -16.59 1.51 -13.02
C SER A 284 -15.33 0.85 -12.40
N GLY A 285 -14.21 0.79 -13.14
CA GLY A 285 -12.96 0.22 -12.61
C GLY A 285 -13.01 -1.28 -12.35
N GLY A 286 -13.81 -2.04 -13.13
CA GLY A 286 -13.90 -3.51 -13.03
C GLY A 286 -14.84 -4.03 -11.95
N ILE A 287 -15.60 -3.16 -11.28
CA ILE A 287 -16.49 -3.51 -10.16
C ILE A 287 -17.87 -2.91 -10.39
N LEU A 288 -18.90 -3.73 -10.29
CA LEU A 288 -20.29 -3.34 -10.37
C LEU A 288 -21.07 -3.89 -9.17
N GLY A 289 -21.64 -2.98 -8.37
CA GLY A 289 -22.40 -3.36 -7.18
C GLY A 289 -21.57 -4.08 -6.11
N GLY A 290 -20.28 -3.79 -6.02
CA GLY A 290 -19.35 -4.44 -5.09
C GLY A 290 -18.70 -5.72 -5.65
N ILE A 291 -19.05 -6.13 -6.86
CA ILE A 291 -18.70 -7.44 -7.44
C ILE A 291 -17.87 -7.23 -8.72
N THR A 292 -16.78 -7.99 -8.89
CA THR A 292 -15.96 -7.93 -10.10
C THR A 292 -16.74 -8.34 -11.34
N ASN A 293 -16.50 -7.66 -12.47
CA ASN A 293 -17.18 -7.91 -13.74
C ASN A 293 -16.30 -8.63 -14.78
N GLY A 294 -15.06 -9.00 -14.43
CA GLY A 294 -14.10 -9.66 -15.33
C GLY A 294 -13.22 -8.70 -16.15
N MET A 295 -13.45 -7.40 -16.08
CA MET A 295 -12.57 -6.37 -16.63
C MET A 295 -11.38 -6.13 -15.69
N PRO A 296 -10.30 -5.42 -16.15
CA PRO A 296 -9.26 -4.99 -15.24
C PRO A 296 -9.84 -4.22 -14.05
N LEU A 297 -9.48 -4.63 -12.83
CA LEU A 297 -9.83 -3.84 -11.65
C LEU A 297 -8.79 -2.72 -11.53
N VAL A 298 -9.24 -1.46 -11.56
CA VAL A 298 -8.36 -0.28 -11.53
C VAL A 298 -8.79 0.66 -10.42
N PHE A 299 -7.83 1.07 -9.57
CA PHE A 299 -8.07 2.05 -8.53
C PHE A 299 -6.84 2.94 -8.31
N ARG A 300 -7.03 4.08 -7.67
CA ARG A 300 -5.97 5.03 -7.33
C ARG A 300 -5.98 5.36 -5.85
N ALA A 301 -4.78 5.57 -5.29
CA ALA A 301 -4.57 5.93 -3.90
C ALA A 301 -3.78 7.24 -3.80
N ALA A 302 -4.34 8.24 -3.11
CA ALA A 302 -3.67 9.50 -2.84
C ALA A 302 -2.82 9.41 -1.57
N VAL A 303 -1.55 9.75 -1.69
CA VAL A 303 -0.54 9.72 -0.63
C VAL A 303 -0.14 11.16 -0.31
N LYS A 304 -0.38 11.59 0.93
CA LYS A 304 0.01 12.94 1.36
C LYS A 304 1.53 13.09 1.49
N PRO A 305 2.06 14.33 1.45
CA PRO A 305 3.45 14.61 1.77
C PRO A 305 3.86 14.09 3.15
N THR A 306 5.13 13.76 3.30
CA THR A 306 5.70 13.35 4.59
C THR A 306 5.60 14.49 5.60
N PRO A 307 5.01 14.28 6.80
CA PRO A 307 4.84 15.36 7.77
C PRO A 307 6.14 15.76 8.49
N SER A 308 7.14 14.90 8.47
CA SER A 308 8.46 15.18 9.02
C SER A 308 9.30 15.92 7.98
N ILE A 309 9.34 17.25 8.07
CA ILE A 309 10.12 18.14 7.18
C ILE A 309 11.13 18.95 7.99
N GLY A 310 12.17 19.43 7.31
CA GLY A 310 13.24 20.22 7.96
C GLY A 310 12.89 21.68 8.18
N GLN A 311 11.76 22.16 7.64
CA GLN A 311 11.26 23.52 7.90
C GLN A 311 10.74 23.63 9.32
N VAL A 312 10.89 24.84 9.92
CA VAL A 312 10.28 25.16 11.21
C VAL A 312 8.75 25.21 11.04
N GLN A 313 8.03 24.48 11.89
CA GLN A 313 6.58 24.38 11.86
C GLN A 313 5.96 24.88 13.16
N ASP A 314 4.74 25.39 13.07
CA ASP A 314 3.92 25.71 14.24
C ASP A 314 3.42 24.42 14.89
N SER A 315 3.53 24.34 16.21
CA SER A 315 3.05 23.22 17.03
C SER A 315 2.69 23.72 18.44
N VAL A 316 2.46 22.78 19.35
CA VAL A 316 2.13 23.10 20.75
C VAL A 316 3.02 22.28 21.70
N SER A 317 3.33 22.83 22.87
CA SER A 317 3.83 22.06 23.99
C SER A 317 2.66 21.51 24.79
N LEU A 318 2.50 20.19 24.82
CA LEU A 318 1.41 19.52 25.52
C LEU A 318 1.52 19.69 27.05
N SER A 319 2.73 19.71 27.58
CA SER A 319 2.99 19.85 29.01
C SER A 319 2.76 21.29 29.49
N ARG A 320 3.20 22.29 28.70
CA ARG A 320 3.07 23.71 29.05
C ARG A 320 1.73 24.32 28.62
N LYS A 321 1.01 23.66 27.70
CA LYS A 321 -0.27 24.11 27.12
C LYS A 321 -0.14 25.48 26.43
N GLU A 322 0.89 25.62 25.61
CA GLU A 322 1.18 26.87 24.88
C GLU A 322 1.62 26.58 23.44
N ASP A 323 1.45 27.54 22.56
CA ASP A 323 1.95 27.47 21.19
C ASP A 323 3.48 27.52 21.18
N THR A 324 4.07 26.74 20.29
CA THR A 324 5.52 26.68 20.15
C THR A 324 5.94 26.37 18.72
N LYS A 325 7.23 26.42 18.44
CA LYS A 325 7.82 26.02 17.16
C LYS A 325 8.47 24.64 17.28
N LEU A 326 8.36 23.88 16.23
CA LEU A 326 9.00 22.58 16.08
C LEU A 326 9.95 22.59 14.89
N GLU A 327 11.20 22.26 15.13
CA GLU A 327 12.19 21.94 14.10
C GLU A 327 12.55 20.47 14.21
N ILE A 328 12.34 19.70 13.14
CA ILE A 328 12.63 18.29 13.12
C ILE A 328 14.01 18.06 12.53
N LYS A 329 14.94 17.61 13.35
CA LYS A 329 16.30 17.24 12.92
C LYS A 329 16.29 15.77 12.55
N GLY A 330 16.73 15.43 11.33
CA GLY A 330 16.79 14.05 10.90
C GLY A 330 16.81 13.87 9.38
N ARG A 331 16.89 12.60 8.95
CA ARG A 331 16.87 12.22 7.55
C ARG A 331 15.46 11.75 7.18
N HIS A 332 14.71 12.62 6.51
CA HIS A 332 13.34 12.34 6.08
C HIS A 332 13.29 12.12 4.57
N ASP A 333 12.39 11.24 4.12
CA ASP A 333 12.12 11.06 2.70
C ASP A 333 11.39 12.31 2.17
N PRO A 334 11.91 13.02 1.15
CA PRO A 334 11.21 14.15 0.55
C PRO A 334 9.97 13.70 -0.23
N CYS A 335 9.89 12.41 -0.58
CA CYS A 335 8.72 11.78 -1.18
C CYS A 335 8.68 10.30 -0.85
N ILE A 336 7.58 9.84 -0.27
CA ILE A 336 7.38 8.42 0.08
C ILE A 336 6.63 7.63 -1.00
N VAL A 337 6.10 8.30 -2.04
CA VAL A 337 5.24 7.69 -3.07
C VAL A 337 5.92 6.50 -3.76
N PRO A 338 7.19 6.57 -4.20
CA PRO A 338 7.84 5.43 -4.85
C PRO A 338 7.88 4.18 -3.97
N ARG A 339 8.08 4.36 -2.66
CA ARG A 339 8.11 3.26 -1.69
C ARG A 339 6.73 2.76 -1.30
N ALA A 340 5.69 3.56 -1.50
CA ALA A 340 4.31 3.20 -1.23
C ALA A 340 3.68 2.35 -2.36
N VAL A 341 4.24 2.37 -3.57
CA VAL A 341 3.74 1.56 -4.71
C VAL A 341 3.60 0.08 -4.34
N PRO A 342 4.64 -0.65 -3.87
CA PRO A 342 4.49 -2.05 -3.47
C PRO A 342 3.58 -2.24 -2.26
N CYS A 343 3.38 -1.22 -1.42
CA CYS A 343 2.43 -1.31 -0.31
C CYS A 343 0.97 -1.32 -0.81
N VAL A 344 0.67 -0.56 -1.86
CA VAL A 344 -0.65 -0.54 -2.51
C VAL A 344 -0.89 -1.86 -3.24
N GLU A 345 0.11 -2.40 -3.95
CA GLU A 345 0.04 -3.76 -4.53
C GLU A 345 -0.23 -4.81 -3.45
N ALA A 346 0.44 -4.74 -2.31
CA ALA A 346 0.25 -5.66 -1.19
C ALA A 346 -1.17 -5.60 -0.63
N ALA A 347 -1.71 -4.40 -0.45
CA ALA A 347 -3.09 -4.19 0.02
C ALA A 347 -4.11 -4.80 -0.96
N ALA A 348 -3.95 -4.53 -2.26
CA ALA A 348 -4.79 -5.11 -3.30
C ALA A 348 -4.71 -6.64 -3.33
N ALA A 349 -3.48 -7.20 -3.26
CA ALA A 349 -3.27 -8.64 -3.30
C ALA A 349 -3.92 -9.36 -2.12
N ILE A 350 -3.85 -8.81 -0.90
CA ILE A 350 -4.52 -9.38 0.27
C ILE A 350 -6.03 -9.36 0.07
N ALA A 351 -6.62 -8.21 -0.35
CA ALA A 351 -8.06 -8.07 -0.55
C ALA A 351 -8.60 -9.05 -1.59
N VAL A 352 -7.90 -9.14 -2.72
CA VAL A 352 -8.30 -10.01 -3.84
C VAL A 352 -8.16 -11.48 -3.47
N TYR A 353 -7.06 -11.87 -2.82
CA TYR A 353 -6.85 -13.27 -2.44
C TYR A 353 -7.85 -13.71 -1.36
N ASP A 354 -8.18 -12.83 -0.41
CA ASP A 354 -9.22 -13.07 0.59
C ASP A 354 -10.60 -13.32 -0.05
N ALA A 355 -11.00 -12.47 -1.01
CA ALA A 355 -12.25 -12.64 -1.74
C ALA A 355 -12.28 -13.93 -2.62
N LEU A 356 -11.13 -14.28 -3.20
CA LEU A 356 -10.98 -15.50 -3.98
C LEU A 356 -11.17 -16.76 -3.12
N LEU A 357 -10.54 -16.81 -1.95
CA LEU A 357 -10.71 -17.91 -0.99
C LEU A 357 -12.16 -18.04 -0.52
N GLU A 358 -12.85 -16.94 -0.33
CA GLU A 358 -14.26 -16.95 0.00
C GLU A 358 -15.12 -17.59 -1.11
N GLN A 359 -14.86 -17.19 -2.36
CA GLN A 359 -15.59 -17.74 -3.50
C GLN A 359 -15.29 -19.24 -3.68
N GLU A 360 -14.02 -19.67 -3.51
CA GLU A 360 -13.64 -21.08 -3.59
C GLU A 360 -14.42 -21.91 -2.56
N LYS A 361 -14.47 -21.46 -1.29
CA LYS A 361 -15.24 -22.14 -0.22
C LYS A 361 -16.75 -22.21 -0.51
N ARG A 362 -17.35 -21.15 -1.07
CA ARG A 362 -18.77 -21.13 -1.44
C ARG A 362 -19.10 -22.13 -2.55
N ARG A 363 -18.17 -22.37 -3.49
CA ARG A 363 -18.34 -23.35 -4.58
C ARG A 363 -18.19 -24.79 -4.12
N GLU A 364 -17.48 -25.05 -3.03
CA GLU A 364 -17.32 -26.38 -2.43
C GLU A 364 -18.46 -26.77 -1.51
N GLN A 365 -19.33 -25.82 -1.15
CA GLN A 365 -20.54 -26.09 -0.39
C GLN A 365 -21.62 -26.55 -1.37
N PRO A 366 -22.24 -27.75 -1.15
CA PRO A 366 -23.26 -28.34 -2.05
C PRO A 366 -24.53 -27.51 -2.10
#